data_51133d8cd2055c2d0cf53fae70c082c5
#
_entry.id   51133d8cd2055c2d0cf53fae70c082c5
#
_cell.length_a   1.000
_cell.length_b   1.000
_cell.length_c   1.000
_cell.angle_alpha   90.00
_cell.angle_beta   90.00
_cell.angle_gamma   90.00
#
_symmetry.space_group_name_H-M   'P 1'
#
loop_
_entity.id
_entity.type
_entity.pdbx_description
1 polymer ?
#
loop_
_entity_poly.entity_id
_entity_poly.type
_entity_poly.pdbx_seq_one_letter_code
_entity_poly.pdbx_strand_id
1 'polypeptide(L)'
;MLKPVDVAVLLYLLRHLRESFAHMSAMLGISKSSAHGAVTRLERAGLVHKLSEGGARVAHGPALEFIQFGVPYAFAPELLPRARGVPTGFAALGLSSEPDAPEPLALVWPSRLGESAGVGIKPLVPDAPDTAWRDPQLYRCLALVDALRTGDARAREYARRVFREIFEAARVGST
;
A
#
# COMPACT_ATOMS: atom_id res chain seq x y z
N MET A 1 9.01 -16.78 0.41
CA MET A 1 7.59 -16.39 0.13
C MET A 1 7.37 -14.97 0.61
N LEU A 2 6.76 -14.11 -0.23
CA LEU A 2 6.41 -12.74 0.12
C LEU A 2 5.36 -12.69 1.24
N LYS A 3 5.34 -11.60 2.01
CA LYS A 3 4.42 -11.35 3.13
C LYS A 3 3.68 -10.02 2.91
N PRO A 4 2.53 -9.78 3.54
CA PRO A 4 1.80 -8.51 3.42
C PRO A 4 2.67 -7.27 3.69
N VAL A 5 3.55 -7.34 4.69
CA VAL A 5 4.50 -6.27 5.03
C VAL A 5 5.44 -5.92 3.88
N ASP A 6 5.75 -6.87 2.98
CA ASP A 6 6.65 -6.62 1.86
C ASP A 6 6.03 -5.67 0.84
N VAL A 7 4.70 -5.70 0.69
CA VAL A 7 3.97 -4.74 -0.17
C VAL A 7 4.12 -3.32 0.39
N ALA A 8 3.94 -3.14 1.69
CA ALA A 8 4.11 -1.82 2.31
C ALA A 8 5.56 -1.32 2.20
N VAL A 9 6.55 -2.21 2.39
CA VAL A 9 7.97 -1.88 2.21
C VAL A 9 8.27 -1.51 0.75
N LEU A 10 7.72 -2.23 -0.22
CA LEU A 10 7.88 -1.92 -1.65
C LEU A 10 7.32 -0.52 -1.99
N LEU A 11 6.13 -0.19 -1.50
CA LEU A 11 5.51 1.12 -1.70
C LEU A 11 6.29 2.24 -1.01
N TYR A 12 6.84 1.98 0.18
CA TYR A 12 7.71 2.91 0.87
C TYR A 12 8.98 3.19 0.05
N LEU A 13 9.67 2.15 -0.42
CA LEU A 13 10.89 2.25 -1.23
C LEU A 13 10.67 2.97 -2.57
N LEU A 14 9.49 2.85 -3.16
CA LEU A 14 9.14 3.54 -4.40
C LEU A 14 9.23 5.07 -4.25
N ARG A 15 9.06 5.57 -3.03
CA ARG A 15 9.02 6.99 -2.71
C ARG A 15 10.25 7.52 -1.97
N HIS A 16 10.93 6.64 -1.24
CA HIS A 16 12.00 6.95 -0.31
C HIS A 16 13.28 6.19 -0.68
N LEU A 17 13.90 6.59 -1.80
CA LEU A 17 15.02 5.84 -2.43
C LEU A 17 16.28 5.70 -1.58
N ARG A 18 16.51 6.59 -0.62
CA ARG A 18 17.77 6.66 0.16
C ARG A 18 17.57 6.70 1.67
N GLU A 19 16.38 6.38 2.14
CA GLU A 19 16.12 6.45 3.56
C GLU A 19 16.61 5.22 4.32
N SER A 20 16.94 5.43 5.59
CA SER A 20 17.46 4.36 6.44
C SER A 20 16.39 3.35 6.82
N PHE A 21 16.80 2.11 7.07
CA PHE A 21 15.91 1.09 7.63
C PHE A 21 15.28 1.51 8.97
N ALA A 22 15.92 2.41 9.72
CA ALA A 22 15.38 2.95 10.95
C ALA A 22 14.16 3.83 10.70
N HIS A 23 14.23 4.71 9.70
CA HIS A 23 13.11 5.56 9.32
C HIS A 23 11.96 4.74 8.74
N MET A 24 12.26 3.79 7.84
CA MET A 24 11.27 2.84 7.31
C MET A 24 10.55 2.07 8.43
N SER A 25 11.30 1.57 9.40
CA SER A 25 10.76 0.83 10.55
C SER A 25 9.79 1.69 11.37
N ALA A 26 10.20 2.93 11.67
CA ALA A 26 9.37 3.87 12.42
C ALA A 26 8.09 4.26 11.65
N MET A 27 8.20 4.47 10.32
CA MET A 27 7.08 4.88 9.48
C MET A 27 6.03 3.76 9.33
N LEU A 28 6.49 2.51 9.20
CA LEU A 28 5.62 1.36 8.95
C LEU A 28 5.23 0.59 10.23
N GLY A 29 5.71 0.98 11.40
CA GLY A 29 5.44 0.28 12.66
C GLY A 29 6.02 -1.13 12.71
N ILE A 30 7.16 -1.36 12.07
CA ILE A 30 7.82 -2.68 11.99
C ILE A 30 9.21 -2.64 12.60
N SER A 31 9.74 -3.78 13.01
CA SER A 31 11.13 -3.85 13.47
C SER A 31 12.14 -3.68 12.31
N LYS A 32 13.36 -3.21 12.63
CA LYS A 32 14.46 -3.13 11.66
C LYS A 32 14.74 -4.49 11.01
N SER A 33 14.71 -5.57 11.80
CA SER A 33 14.86 -6.94 11.30
C SER A 33 13.75 -7.31 10.29
N SER A 34 12.51 -6.91 10.57
CA SER A 34 11.39 -7.11 9.65
C SER A 34 11.57 -6.35 8.34
N ALA A 35 12.05 -5.10 8.40
CA ALA A 35 12.34 -4.28 7.23
C ALA A 35 13.45 -4.90 6.38
N HIS A 36 14.56 -5.32 6.99
CA HIS A 36 15.65 -6.04 6.30
C HIS A 36 15.17 -7.34 5.65
N GLY A 37 14.39 -8.14 6.39
CA GLY A 37 13.81 -9.37 5.87
C GLY A 37 12.87 -9.14 4.68
N ALA A 38 12.08 -8.05 4.71
CA ALA A 38 11.22 -7.66 3.61
C ALA A 38 12.02 -7.31 2.35
N VAL A 39 13.04 -6.46 2.47
CA VAL A 39 13.91 -6.12 1.33
C VAL A 39 14.60 -7.34 0.75
N THR A 40 15.05 -8.27 1.60
CA THR A 40 15.66 -9.53 1.12
C THR A 40 14.67 -10.42 0.35
N ARG A 41 13.40 -10.48 0.78
CA ARG A 41 12.35 -11.22 0.05
C ARG A 41 11.98 -10.55 -1.26
N LEU A 42 11.86 -9.22 -1.26
CA LEU A 42 11.60 -8.42 -2.46
C LEU A 42 12.72 -8.56 -3.49
N GLU A 43 13.98 -8.56 -3.06
CA GLU A 43 15.13 -8.79 -3.94
C GLU A 43 15.09 -10.18 -4.57
N ARG A 44 14.84 -11.22 -3.78
CA ARG A 44 14.70 -12.60 -4.30
C ARG A 44 13.54 -12.74 -5.29
N ALA A 45 12.50 -11.92 -5.15
CA ALA A 45 11.37 -11.88 -6.07
C ALA A 45 11.63 -11.01 -7.32
N GLY A 46 12.79 -10.34 -7.42
CA GLY A 46 13.11 -9.44 -8.54
C GLY A 46 12.35 -8.12 -8.52
N LEU A 47 11.78 -7.74 -7.37
CA LEU A 47 10.98 -6.52 -7.23
C LEU A 47 11.80 -5.30 -6.80
N VAL A 48 12.98 -5.54 -6.23
CA VAL A 48 13.96 -4.50 -5.87
C VAL A 48 15.39 -4.99 -6.13
N HIS A 49 16.30 -4.03 -6.24
CA HIS A 49 17.75 -4.25 -6.30
C HIS A 49 18.40 -3.59 -5.09
N LYS A 50 19.12 -4.34 -4.27
CA LYS A 50 19.92 -3.78 -3.17
C LYS A 50 21.04 -2.90 -3.72
N LEU A 51 21.31 -1.81 -3.02
CA LEU A 51 22.39 -0.90 -3.34
C LEU A 51 23.61 -1.19 -2.45
N SER A 52 24.83 -1.04 -2.98
CA SER A 52 26.08 -1.27 -2.25
C SER A 52 26.26 -0.32 -1.05
N GLU A 53 25.73 0.89 -1.15
CA GLU A 53 25.76 1.92 -0.11
C GLU A 53 24.63 1.79 0.93
N GLY A 54 23.86 0.71 0.87
CA GLY A 54 22.67 0.51 1.68
C GLY A 54 21.39 1.01 1.01
N GLY A 55 20.24 0.49 1.47
CA GLY A 55 18.94 0.74 0.84
C GLY A 55 18.66 -0.19 -0.34
N ALA A 56 17.58 0.11 -1.06
CA ALA A 56 17.17 -0.67 -2.23
C ALA A 56 16.45 0.21 -3.25
N ARG A 57 16.59 -0.11 -4.52
CA ARG A 57 15.90 0.54 -5.64
C ARG A 57 14.83 -0.38 -6.20
N VAL A 58 13.63 0.15 -6.42
CA VAL A 58 12.50 -0.60 -6.97
C VAL A 58 12.75 -0.94 -8.45
N ALA A 59 12.49 -2.18 -8.82
CA ALA A 59 12.43 -2.64 -10.21
C ALA A 59 11.05 -2.29 -10.77
N HIS A 60 10.90 -1.09 -11.37
CA HIS A 60 9.62 -0.47 -11.67
C HIS A 60 8.64 -1.35 -12.47
N GLY A 61 9.08 -2.00 -13.55
CA GLY A 61 8.23 -2.87 -14.36
C GLY A 61 7.66 -4.06 -13.56
N PRO A 62 8.53 -4.95 -13.05
CA PRO A 62 8.10 -6.09 -12.22
C PRO A 62 7.30 -5.70 -10.99
N ALA A 63 7.67 -4.59 -10.31
CA ALA A 63 6.97 -4.12 -9.13
C ALA A 63 5.55 -3.62 -9.46
N LEU A 64 5.39 -2.86 -10.55
CA LEU A 64 4.07 -2.40 -11.00
C LEU A 64 3.17 -3.59 -11.37
N GLU A 65 3.68 -4.55 -12.14
CA GLU A 65 2.96 -5.77 -12.51
C GLU A 65 2.52 -6.55 -11.27
N PHE A 66 3.44 -6.76 -10.33
CA PHE A 66 3.13 -7.46 -9.08
C PHE A 66 2.04 -6.74 -8.26
N ILE A 67 2.12 -5.41 -8.10
CA ILE A 67 1.10 -4.66 -7.37
C ILE A 67 -0.26 -4.76 -8.05
N GLN A 68 -0.32 -4.59 -9.36
CA GLN A 68 -1.58 -4.55 -10.09
C GLN A 68 -2.27 -5.93 -10.21
N PHE A 69 -1.49 -6.98 -10.36
CA PHE A 69 -2.02 -8.31 -10.73
C PHE A 69 -1.62 -9.42 -9.77
N GLY A 70 -0.56 -9.28 -8.99
CA GLY A 70 -0.13 -10.28 -8.01
C GLY A 70 -0.75 -10.07 -6.64
N VAL A 71 -0.67 -8.85 -6.11
CA VAL A 71 -1.10 -8.50 -4.74
C VAL A 71 -2.57 -8.85 -4.46
N PRO A 72 -3.55 -8.58 -5.35
CA PRO A 72 -4.94 -8.90 -5.09
C PRO A 72 -5.22 -10.38 -4.81
N TYR A 73 -4.42 -11.26 -5.39
CA TYR A 73 -4.57 -12.71 -5.25
C TYR A 73 -3.66 -13.30 -4.17
N ALA A 74 -2.42 -12.78 -4.06
CA ALA A 74 -1.47 -13.26 -3.07
C ALA A 74 -1.83 -12.86 -1.63
N PHE A 75 -2.49 -11.71 -1.46
CA PHE A 75 -2.83 -11.13 -0.17
C PHE A 75 -4.31 -10.76 -0.12
N ALA A 76 -5.17 -11.77 -0.21
CA ALA A 76 -6.62 -11.57 -0.10
C ALA A 76 -6.98 -10.78 1.17
N PRO A 77 -7.99 -9.89 1.11
CA PRO A 77 -8.38 -9.07 2.24
C PRO A 77 -8.98 -9.91 3.36
N GLU A 78 -8.59 -9.61 4.60
CA GLU A 78 -9.25 -10.13 5.80
C GLU A 78 -10.21 -9.05 6.30
N LEU A 79 -11.51 -9.31 6.14
CA LEU A 79 -12.55 -8.40 6.64
C LEU A 79 -12.76 -8.61 8.13
N LEU A 80 -12.97 -7.52 8.83
CA LEU A 80 -13.20 -7.44 10.28
C LEU A 80 -14.60 -6.90 10.54
N PRO A 81 -15.14 -7.05 11.75
CA PRO A 81 -16.40 -6.41 12.13
C PRO A 81 -16.40 -4.91 11.86
N ARG A 82 -17.60 -4.32 11.79
CA ARG A 82 -17.75 -2.86 11.69
C ARG A 82 -17.01 -2.17 12.83
N ALA A 83 -16.25 -1.15 12.47
CA ALA A 83 -15.41 -0.42 13.40
C ALA A 83 -15.34 1.06 13.03
N ARG A 84 -14.88 1.86 13.98
CA ARG A 84 -14.39 3.21 13.72
C ARG A 84 -12.93 3.13 13.31
N GLY A 85 -12.53 3.93 12.32
CA GLY A 85 -11.16 3.88 11.81
C GLY A 85 -10.85 4.90 10.73
N VAL A 86 -9.73 4.69 10.07
CA VAL A 86 -9.24 5.49 8.95
C VAL A 86 -9.77 4.88 7.66
N PRO A 87 -10.41 5.67 6.77
CA PRO A 87 -10.89 5.17 5.48
C PRO A 87 -9.79 4.51 4.66
N THR A 88 -10.13 3.44 3.95
CA THR A 88 -9.23 2.79 3.01
C THR A 88 -10.00 2.29 1.78
N GLY A 89 -9.28 1.75 0.80
CA GLY A 89 -9.88 1.29 -0.44
C GLY A 89 -10.60 2.42 -1.17
N PHE A 90 -11.75 2.12 -1.75
CA PHE A 90 -12.51 3.08 -2.53
C PHE A 90 -12.96 4.30 -1.72
N ALA A 91 -13.33 4.12 -0.45
CA ALA A 91 -13.78 5.20 0.43
C ALA A 91 -12.69 6.26 0.70
N ALA A 92 -11.41 5.86 0.71
CA ALA A 92 -10.28 6.77 0.90
C ALA A 92 -9.94 7.60 -0.34
N LEU A 93 -10.42 7.20 -1.51
CA LEU A 93 -10.04 7.80 -2.79
C LEU A 93 -10.93 8.97 -3.20
N GLY A 94 -11.98 9.29 -2.41
CA GLY A 94 -12.91 10.38 -2.70
C GLY A 94 -13.71 10.19 -4.00
N LEU A 95 -13.79 8.95 -4.48
CA LEU A 95 -14.53 8.64 -5.69
C LEU A 95 -16.01 8.55 -5.36
N SER A 96 -16.80 9.45 -5.91
CA SER A 96 -18.25 9.38 -5.82
C SER A 96 -18.77 8.18 -6.59
N SER A 97 -19.74 7.48 -6.01
CA SER A 97 -20.56 6.52 -6.74
C SER A 97 -21.32 7.24 -7.85
N GLU A 98 -21.58 6.57 -8.97
CA GLU A 98 -22.56 7.10 -9.93
C GLU A 98 -23.94 7.17 -9.25
N PRO A 99 -24.81 8.11 -9.65
CA PRO A 99 -26.10 8.34 -8.97
C PRO A 99 -26.95 7.09 -8.74
N ASP A 100 -26.83 6.10 -9.63
CA ASP A 100 -27.60 4.85 -9.60
C ASP A 100 -26.76 3.61 -9.21
N ALA A 101 -25.49 3.78 -8.88
CA ALA A 101 -24.65 2.65 -8.44
C ALA A 101 -24.84 2.39 -6.93
N PRO A 102 -24.85 1.13 -6.49
CA PRO A 102 -24.84 0.84 -5.06
C PRO A 102 -23.61 1.50 -4.43
N GLU A 103 -23.80 2.12 -3.25
CA GLU A 103 -22.68 2.71 -2.52
C GLU A 103 -21.59 1.65 -2.28
N PRO A 104 -20.34 1.98 -2.63
CA PRO A 104 -19.25 1.06 -2.37
C PRO A 104 -19.13 0.82 -0.86
N LEU A 105 -18.75 -0.40 -0.49
CA LEU A 105 -18.55 -0.75 0.89
C LEU A 105 -17.52 0.19 1.54
N ALA A 106 -17.97 0.99 2.52
CA ALA A 106 -17.09 1.85 3.28
C ALA A 106 -16.13 0.99 4.12
N LEU A 107 -14.87 0.93 3.71
CA LEU A 107 -13.83 0.17 4.39
C LEU A 107 -12.99 1.10 5.26
N VAL A 108 -12.63 0.62 6.45
CA VAL A 108 -11.76 1.34 7.37
C VAL A 108 -10.68 0.43 7.94
N TRP A 109 -9.49 0.96 8.14
CA TRP A 109 -8.52 0.36 9.06
C TRP A 109 -8.93 0.73 10.49
N PRO A 110 -9.28 -0.25 11.34
CA PRO A 110 -9.66 0.04 12.71
C PRO A 110 -8.60 0.87 13.44
N SER A 111 -8.99 2.03 13.95
CA SER A 111 -8.08 2.95 14.64
C SER A 111 -8.86 3.87 15.57
N ARG A 112 -8.31 4.14 16.77
CA ARG A 112 -8.90 5.10 17.71
C ARG A 112 -8.83 6.54 17.21
N LEU A 113 -7.89 6.83 16.30
CA LEU A 113 -7.68 8.16 15.74
C LEU A 113 -8.58 8.43 14.51
N GLY A 114 -9.18 7.39 13.95
CA GLY A 114 -10.06 7.53 12.78
C GLY A 114 -11.45 8.03 13.18
N GLU A 115 -12.09 8.80 12.31
CA GLU A 115 -13.43 9.36 12.52
C GLU A 115 -14.52 8.68 11.70
N SER A 116 -14.14 7.87 10.73
CA SER A 116 -15.08 7.19 9.84
C SER A 116 -15.53 5.85 10.41
N ALA A 117 -16.80 5.49 10.16
CA ALA A 117 -17.34 4.19 10.49
C ALA A 117 -17.50 3.34 9.23
N GLY A 118 -17.09 2.08 9.29
CA GLY A 118 -17.19 1.17 8.13
C GLY A 118 -16.94 -0.27 8.50
N VAL A 119 -16.89 -1.15 7.50
CA VAL A 119 -16.41 -2.52 7.69
C VAL A 119 -14.90 -2.48 7.87
N GLY A 120 -14.42 -3.11 8.94
CA GLY A 120 -13.00 -3.20 9.21
C GLY A 120 -12.28 -4.04 8.15
N ILE A 121 -11.09 -3.64 7.78
CA ILE A 121 -10.16 -4.46 7.01
C ILE A 121 -8.80 -4.48 7.71
N LYS A 122 -8.20 -5.66 7.78
CA LYS A 122 -6.88 -5.81 8.37
C LYS A 122 -5.83 -5.11 7.50
N PRO A 123 -5.10 -4.12 8.03
CA PRO A 123 -4.08 -3.42 7.27
C PRO A 123 -2.88 -4.32 6.97
N LEU A 124 -2.13 -3.99 5.91
CA LEU A 124 -0.90 -4.71 5.51
C LEU A 124 0.22 -4.57 6.55
N VAL A 125 0.25 -3.45 7.26
CA VAL A 125 1.18 -3.18 8.37
C VAL A 125 0.42 -2.51 9.52
N PRO A 126 0.87 -2.69 10.78
CA PRO A 126 0.15 -2.16 11.95
C PRO A 126 -0.10 -0.66 11.90
N ASP A 127 0.90 0.13 11.51
CA ASP A 127 0.83 1.60 11.48
C ASP A 127 0.26 2.17 10.17
N ALA A 128 -0.35 1.34 9.30
CA ALA A 128 -1.00 1.85 8.09
C ALA A 128 -2.01 2.98 8.38
N PRO A 129 -2.87 2.91 9.42
CA PRO A 129 -3.76 4.02 9.76
C PRO A 129 -3.01 5.34 10.02
N ASP A 130 -1.87 5.28 10.69
CA ASP A 130 -1.09 6.46 11.07
C ASP A 130 -0.44 7.15 9.87
N THR A 131 -0.26 6.45 8.75
CA THR A 131 0.27 7.03 7.51
C THR A 131 -0.62 8.15 6.97
N ALA A 132 -1.92 8.15 7.28
CA ALA A 132 -2.82 9.22 6.85
C ALA A 132 -2.35 10.61 7.30
N TRP A 133 -1.63 10.69 8.44
CA TRP A 133 -1.10 11.93 9.00
C TRP A 133 0.42 12.09 8.80
N ARG A 134 1.16 10.96 8.82
CA ARG A 134 2.63 10.97 8.74
C ARG A 134 3.14 11.05 7.32
N ASP A 135 2.50 10.34 6.39
CA ASP A 135 2.84 10.29 4.96
C ASP A 135 1.57 10.07 4.12
N PRO A 136 0.84 11.15 3.80
CA PRO A 136 -0.41 11.06 3.03
C PRO A 136 -0.27 10.37 1.67
N GLN A 137 0.92 10.35 1.10
CA GLN A 137 1.16 9.70 -0.18
C GLN A 137 1.34 8.19 -0.03
N LEU A 138 2.02 7.74 1.01
CA LEU A 138 2.09 6.32 1.36
C LEU A 138 0.69 5.81 1.77
N TYR A 139 -0.05 6.59 2.55
CA TYR A 139 -1.46 6.31 2.84
C TYR A 139 -2.28 6.08 1.57
N ARG A 140 -2.17 6.99 0.60
CA ARG A 140 -2.86 6.85 -0.69
C ARG A 140 -2.47 5.56 -1.42
N CYS A 141 -1.18 5.21 -1.44
CA CYS A 141 -0.71 3.96 -2.05
C CYS A 141 -1.28 2.73 -1.34
N LEU A 142 -1.30 2.71 -0.02
CA LEU A 142 -1.86 1.60 0.76
C LEU A 142 -3.38 1.46 0.56
N ALA A 143 -4.11 2.59 0.50
CA ALA A 143 -5.54 2.60 0.20
C ALA A 143 -5.84 2.12 -1.23
N LEU A 144 -5.01 2.48 -2.22
CA LEU A 144 -5.10 1.96 -3.59
C LEU A 144 -4.89 0.44 -3.64
N VAL A 145 -3.96 -0.10 -2.84
CA VAL A 145 -3.78 -1.56 -2.72
C VAL A 145 -5.04 -2.21 -2.19
N ASP A 146 -5.69 -1.63 -1.18
CA ASP A 146 -6.95 -2.18 -0.68
C ASP A 146 -8.07 -2.07 -1.72
N ALA A 147 -8.10 -1.03 -2.55
CA ALA A 147 -9.03 -0.95 -3.67
C ALA A 147 -8.80 -2.06 -4.72
N LEU A 148 -7.54 -2.44 -4.96
CA LEU A 148 -7.21 -3.60 -5.82
C LEU A 148 -7.67 -4.92 -5.20
N ARG A 149 -7.56 -5.06 -3.87
CA ARG A 149 -7.87 -6.29 -3.15
C ARG A 149 -9.39 -6.50 -2.96
N THR A 150 -10.13 -5.42 -2.72
CA THR A 150 -11.53 -5.46 -2.30
C THR A 150 -12.51 -4.86 -3.30
N GLY A 151 -12.01 -4.02 -4.21
CA GLY A 151 -12.84 -3.24 -5.12
C GLY A 151 -13.50 -4.07 -6.22
N ASP A 152 -14.56 -3.52 -6.77
CA ASP A 152 -15.16 -3.97 -8.02
C ASP A 152 -14.24 -3.69 -9.23
N ALA A 153 -14.70 -4.01 -10.44
CA ALA A 153 -13.93 -3.81 -11.67
C ALA A 153 -13.53 -2.34 -11.89
N ARG A 154 -14.42 -1.40 -11.54
CA ARG A 154 -14.19 0.05 -11.70
C ARG A 154 -13.13 0.56 -10.71
N ALA A 155 -13.25 0.18 -9.45
CA ALA A 155 -12.28 0.55 -8.41
C ALA A 155 -10.89 -0.02 -8.72
N ARG A 156 -10.83 -1.27 -9.18
CA ARG A 156 -9.58 -1.92 -9.59
C ARG A 156 -8.93 -1.23 -10.78
N GLU A 157 -9.70 -0.89 -11.81
CA GLU A 157 -9.16 -0.20 -12.99
C GLU A 157 -8.67 1.21 -12.66
N TYR A 158 -9.40 1.94 -11.83
CA TYR A 158 -8.94 3.23 -11.31
C TYR A 158 -7.62 3.08 -10.55
N ALA A 159 -7.53 2.14 -9.62
CA ALA A 159 -6.31 1.90 -8.84
C ALA A 159 -5.12 1.51 -9.73
N ARG A 160 -5.33 0.66 -10.75
CA ARG A 160 -4.30 0.30 -11.73
C ARG A 160 -3.80 1.51 -12.51
N ARG A 161 -4.70 2.36 -12.98
CA ARG A 161 -4.33 3.59 -13.68
C ARG A 161 -3.49 4.51 -12.81
N VAL A 162 -3.93 4.76 -11.58
CA VAL A 162 -3.19 5.63 -10.65
C VAL A 162 -1.83 5.05 -10.29
N PHE A 163 -1.70 3.73 -10.12
CA PHE A 163 -0.38 3.11 -9.91
C PHE A 163 0.55 3.29 -11.11
N ARG A 164 0.06 3.19 -12.36
CA ARG A 164 0.88 3.50 -13.55
C ARG A 164 1.44 4.93 -13.47
N GLU A 165 0.60 5.90 -13.14
CA GLU A 165 1.00 7.30 -12.99
C GLU A 165 2.04 7.50 -11.86
N ILE A 166 1.84 6.87 -10.70
CA ILE A 166 2.77 6.93 -9.56
C ILE A 166 4.14 6.34 -9.94
N PHE A 167 4.15 5.19 -10.58
CA PHE A 167 5.39 4.52 -10.97
C PHE A 167 6.13 5.30 -12.06
N GLU A 168 5.43 5.90 -13.02
CA GLU A 168 6.03 6.75 -14.04
C GLU A 168 6.66 8.00 -13.42
N ALA A 169 5.94 8.68 -12.51
CA ALA A 169 6.48 9.84 -11.79
C ALA A 169 7.72 9.49 -10.97
N ALA A 170 7.72 8.34 -10.28
CA ALA A 170 8.87 7.87 -9.50
C ALA A 170 10.08 7.54 -10.39
N ARG A 171 9.86 7.04 -11.60
CA ARG A 171 10.93 6.76 -12.58
C ARG A 171 11.63 8.02 -13.03
N VAL A 172 10.87 9.08 -13.31
CA VAL A 172 11.42 10.38 -13.76
C VAL A 172 12.21 11.07 -12.63
N GLY A 173 11.75 10.99 -11.38
CA GLY A 173 12.43 11.58 -10.23
C GLY A 173 13.69 10.83 -9.76
N SER A 174 13.98 9.66 -10.35
CA SER A 174 15.13 8.81 -10.00
C SER A 174 16.33 8.97 -10.97
N THR A 175 16.23 9.89 -11.94
CA THR A 175 17.28 10.24 -12.90
C THR A 175 17.98 11.49 -12.46
#